data_7514d4e67104ec87af6bc99a411464b0
#
_entry.id   7514d4e67104ec87af6bc99a411464b0
#
_cell.length_a   1.000
_cell.length_b   1.000
_cell.length_c   1.000
_cell.angle_alpha   90.00
_cell.angle_beta   90.00
_cell.angle_gamma   90.00
#
_symmetry.space_group_name_H-M   'P 1'
#
loop_
_entity.id
_entity.type
_entity.pdbx_description
1 polymer ?
#
loop_
_entity_poly.entity_id
_entity_poly.type
_entity_poly.pdbx_seq_one_letter_code
_entity_poly.pdbx_strand_id
1 'polypeptide(L)'
;MSASYLKTIGGIVPGSLQLTFEQDALQTPKDTTDITTVVKGVIAAEEGAIAQYKKIIELTSGFDPATEDLAVTALADEEEHRRDFIGFLKELEAGRLG
;
A
#
# COMPACT_ATOMS: atom_id res chain seq x y z
N MET A 1 11.08 -13.84 -7.98
CA MET A 1 11.54 -12.44 -7.94
C MET A 1 12.08 -12.11 -6.58
N SER A 2 13.17 -11.41 -6.51
CA SER A 2 13.79 -11.08 -5.23
C SER A 2 13.01 -9.98 -4.50
N ALA A 3 13.14 -9.95 -3.19
CA ALA A 3 12.54 -8.90 -2.38
C ALA A 3 13.08 -7.50 -2.77
N SER A 4 14.37 -7.45 -3.17
CA SER A 4 14.98 -6.19 -3.64
C SER A 4 14.28 -5.65 -4.88
N TYR A 5 13.97 -6.53 -5.81
CA TYR A 5 13.31 -6.14 -7.04
C TYR A 5 11.90 -5.61 -6.75
N LEU A 6 11.17 -6.29 -5.89
CA LEU A 6 9.85 -5.83 -5.48
C LEU A 6 9.91 -4.48 -4.80
N LYS A 7 10.90 -4.27 -3.96
CA LYS A 7 11.09 -2.98 -3.32
C LYS A 7 11.39 -1.88 -4.32
N THR A 8 12.18 -2.19 -5.35
CA THR A 8 12.51 -1.20 -6.37
C THR A 8 11.28 -0.79 -7.16
N ILE A 9 10.47 -1.75 -7.57
CA ILE A 9 9.28 -1.48 -8.38
C ILE A 9 8.13 -0.98 -7.52
N GLY A 10 7.78 -1.76 -6.52
CA GLY A 10 6.67 -1.42 -5.64
C GLY A 10 7.01 -0.35 -4.63
N GLY A 11 8.29 -0.20 -4.33
CA GLY A 11 8.75 0.71 -3.30
C GLY A 11 8.88 2.16 -3.74
N ILE A 12 8.88 2.43 -5.05
CA ILE A 12 8.98 3.81 -5.50
C ILE A 12 7.80 4.64 -4.98
N VAL A 13 6.62 4.09 -4.97
CA VAL A 13 5.44 4.78 -4.46
C VAL A 13 5.05 4.25 -3.08
N PRO A 14 4.72 2.94 -2.91
CA PRO A 14 4.29 2.45 -1.60
C PRO A 14 5.39 2.53 -0.55
N GLY A 15 6.65 2.30 -0.94
CA GLY A 15 7.77 2.36 -0.02
C GLY A 15 8.00 3.75 0.53
N SER A 16 7.86 4.78 -0.31
CA SER A 16 7.99 6.17 0.14
C SER A 16 6.89 6.54 1.12
N LEU A 17 5.66 6.12 0.84
CA LEU A 17 4.53 6.38 1.73
C LEU A 17 4.69 5.64 3.05
N GLN A 18 5.14 4.40 3.00
CA GLN A 18 5.35 3.60 4.20
C GLN A 18 6.47 4.20 5.06
N LEU A 19 7.55 4.66 4.44
CA LEU A 19 8.63 5.29 5.16
C LEU A 19 8.17 6.57 5.87
N THR A 20 7.37 7.40 5.19
CA THR A 20 6.80 8.59 5.79
C THR A 20 5.91 8.23 6.98
N PHE A 21 5.07 7.23 6.82
CA PHE A 21 4.20 6.76 7.90
C PHE A 21 5.02 6.29 9.11
N GLU A 22 6.07 5.51 8.88
CA GLU A 22 6.91 5.00 9.95
C GLU A 22 7.64 6.12 10.67
N GLN A 23 8.15 7.11 9.93
CA GLN A 23 8.81 8.25 10.52
C GLN A 23 7.88 9.06 11.41
N ASP A 24 6.67 9.31 10.93
CA ASP A 24 5.66 10.03 11.70
C ASP A 24 5.31 9.27 12.97
N ALA A 25 5.14 7.97 12.87
CA ALA A 25 4.79 7.14 14.01
C ALA A 25 5.91 7.10 15.05
N LEU A 26 7.17 7.10 14.59
CA LEU A 26 8.34 7.01 15.49
C LEU A 26 8.69 8.35 16.14
N GLN A 27 8.45 9.44 15.44
CA GLN A 27 8.88 10.74 15.95
C GLN A 27 8.05 11.23 17.11
N THR A 28 6.75 11.32 16.93
CA THR A 28 5.88 11.77 18.02
C THR A 28 4.45 11.45 17.66
N PRO A 29 3.91 10.37 18.15
CA PRO A 29 2.47 10.15 17.97
C PRO A 29 1.76 11.24 18.75
N LYS A 30 1.31 12.26 18.04
CA LYS A 30 0.70 13.42 18.65
C LYS A 30 -0.65 13.08 19.21
N ASP A 31 -1.48 12.48 18.38
CA ASP A 31 -2.76 11.96 18.84
C ASP A 31 -3.31 10.99 17.80
N THR A 32 -4.38 10.31 18.14
CA THR A 32 -5.01 9.30 17.28
C THR A 32 -5.53 9.91 15.99
N THR A 33 -5.94 11.19 16.02
CA THR A 33 -6.45 11.88 14.83
C THR A 33 -5.38 12.02 13.77
N ASP A 34 -4.15 12.38 14.16
CA ASP A 34 -3.03 12.50 13.22
C ASP A 34 -2.72 11.16 12.58
N ILE A 35 -2.66 10.10 13.37
CA ILE A 35 -2.41 8.75 12.88
C ILE A 35 -3.50 8.32 11.92
N THR A 36 -4.74 8.57 12.29
CA THR A 36 -5.90 8.23 11.45
C THR A 36 -5.81 8.91 10.09
N THR A 37 -5.45 10.18 10.06
CA THR A 37 -5.30 10.93 8.81
C THR A 37 -4.21 10.32 7.93
N VAL A 38 -3.07 9.98 8.52
CA VAL A 38 -1.98 9.36 7.77
C VAL A 38 -2.38 7.99 7.21
N VAL A 39 -3.05 7.18 8.03
CA VAL A 39 -3.51 5.86 7.59
C VAL A 39 -4.51 5.96 6.45
N LYS A 40 -5.44 6.92 6.52
CA LYS A 40 -6.37 7.14 5.40
C LYS A 40 -5.65 7.52 4.12
N GLY A 41 -4.60 8.32 4.23
CA GLY A 41 -3.76 8.68 3.09
C GLY A 41 -3.04 7.47 2.49
N VAL A 42 -2.54 6.57 3.34
CA VAL A 42 -1.91 5.33 2.88
C VAL A 42 -2.93 4.46 2.14
N ILE A 43 -4.12 4.31 2.70
CA ILE A 43 -5.18 3.51 2.05
C ILE A 43 -5.52 4.09 0.67
N ALA A 44 -5.65 5.40 0.55
CA ALA A 44 -5.93 6.04 -0.72
C ALA A 44 -4.81 5.78 -1.74
N ALA A 45 -3.56 5.81 -1.30
CA ALA A 45 -2.41 5.52 -2.17
C ALA A 45 -2.41 4.05 -2.61
N GLU A 46 -2.74 3.12 -1.71
CA GLU A 46 -2.87 1.71 -2.06
C GLU A 46 -3.96 1.51 -3.11
N GLU A 47 -5.08 2.19 -2.96
CA GLU A 47 -6.18 2.11 -3.94
C GLU A 47 -5.76 2.64 -5.30
N GLY A 48 -4.96 3.70 -5.34
CA GLY A 48 -4.40 4.21 -6.58
C GLY A 48 -3.46 3.22 -7.25
N ALA A 49 -2.60 2.58 -6.48
CA ALA A 49 -1.69 1.56 -6.99
C ALA A 49 -2.47 0.36 -7.52
N ILE A 50 -3.49 -0.09 -6.80
CA ILE A 50 -4.35 -1.20 -7.22
C ILE A 50 -4.97 -0.89 -8.58
N ALA A 51 -5.50 0.30 -8.76
CA ALA A 51 -6.10 0.70 -10.03
C ALA A 51 -5.08 0.66 -11.18
N GLN A 52 -3.85 1.10 -10.92
CA GLN A 52 -2.79 1.07 -11.92
C GLN A 52 -2.38 -0.36 -12.28
N TYR A 53 -2.24 -1.24 -11.31
CA TYR A 53 -1.91 -2.65 -11.59
C TYR A 53 -3.01 -3.32 -12.40
N LYS A 54 -4.27 -3.05 -12.09
CA LYS A 54 -5.39 -3.57 -12.89
C LYS A 54 -5.30 -3.09 -14.34
N LYS A 55 -4.90 -1.84 -14.54
CA LYS A 55 -4.73 -1.29 -15.88
C LYS A 55 -3.58 -1.98 -16.62
N ILE A 56 -2.48 -2.25 -15.94
CA ILE A 56 -1.36 -2.98 -16.55
C ILE A 56 -1.80 -4.38 -16.95
N ILE A 57 -2.54 -5.08 -16.09
CA ILE A 57 -3.05 -6.41 -16.39
C ILE A 57 -3.92 -6.37 -17.65
N GLU A 58 -4.83 -5.40 -17.72
CA GLU A 58 -5.70 -5.23 -18.88
C GLU A 58 -4.91 -5.01 -20.16
N LEU A 59 -3.87 -4.18 -20.10
CA LEU A 59 -3.07 -3.85 -21.27
C LEU A 59 -2.11 -4.96 -21.69
N THR A 60 -1.71 -5.84 -20.78
CA THR A 60 -0.75 -6.90 -21.05
C THR A 60 -1.38 -8.26 -21.29
N SER A 61 -2.65 -8.42 -20.99
CA SER A 61 -3.35 -9.69 -21.12
C SER A 61 -3.33 -10.14 -22.58
N GLY A 62 -2.78 -11.33 -22.81
CA GLY A 62 -2.65 -11.89 -24.14
C GLY A 62 -1.46 -11.39 -24.96
N PHE A 63 -0.66 -10.47 -24.41
CA PHE A 63 0.48 -9.89 -25.12
C PHE A 63 1.80 -10.10 -24.40
N ASP A 64 1.83 -9.86 -23.11
CA ASP A 64 3.07 -9.89 -22.34
C ASP A 64 2.81 -10.61 -21.01
N PRO A 65 2.86 -11.95 -21.04
CA PRO A 65 2.55 -12.73 -19.83
C PRO A 65 3.51 -12.48 -18.68
N ALA A 66 4.74 -12.10 -18.93
CA ALA A 66 5.71 -11.83 -17.86
C ALA A 66 5.32 -10.56 -17.11
N THR A 67 4.99 -9.50 -17.83
CA THR A 67 4.55 -8.24 -17.22
C THR A 67 3.19 -8.42 -16.55
N GLU A 68 2.30 -9.15 -17.19
CA GLU A 68 1.00 -9.45 -16.61
C GLU A 68 1.15 -10.17 -15.27
N ASP A 69 1.99 -11.21 -15.23
CA ASP A 69 2.22 -11.99 -14.01
C ASP A 69 2.81 -11.13 -12.90
N LEU A 70 3.75 -10.28 -13.24
CA LEU A 70 4.34 -9.35 -12.28
C LEU A 70 3.27 -8.41 -11.70
N ALA A 71 2.41 -7.88 -12.56
CA ALA A 71 1.36 -6.97 -12.14
C ALA A 71 0.31 -7.69 -11.28
N VAL A 72 -0.01 -8.95 -11.59
CA VAL A 72 -0.93 -9.75 -10.78
C VAL A 72 -0.36 -9.96 -9.38
N THR A 73 0.93 -10.27 -9.28
CA THR A 73 1.59 -10.46 -7.99
C THR A 73 1.59 -9.15 -7.18
N ALA A 74 1.93 -8.05 -7.84
CA ALA A 74 1.94 -6.75 -7.18
C ALA A 74 0.54 -6.34 -6.73
N LEU A 75 -0.46 -6.62 -7.54
CA LEU A 75 -1.86 -6.34 -7.20
C LEU A 75 -2.27 -7.10 -5.93
N ALA A 76 -1.93 -8.37 -5.85
CA ALA A 76 -2.27 -9.19 -4.69
C ALA A 76 -1.64 -8.62 -3.41
N ASP A 77 -0.38 -8.20 -3.50
CA ASP A 77 0.33 -7.60 -2.37
C ASP A 77 -0.33 -6.30 -1.92
N GLU A 78 -0.69 -5.44 -2.88
CA GLU A 78 -1.32 -4.16 -2.53
C GLU A 78 -2.72 -4.34 -1.95
N GLU A 79 -3.47 -5.32 -2.43
CA GLU A 79 -4.78 -5.63 -1.86
C GLU A 79 -4.66 -6.14 -0.44
N GLU A 80 -3.62 -6.91 -0.14
CA GLU A 80 -3.36 -7.37 1.22
C GLU A 80 -3.00 -6.21 2.13
N HIS A 81 -2.10 -5.33 1.69
CA HIS A 81 -1.74 -4.13 2.43
C HIS A 81 -2.96 -3.26 2.71
N ARG A 82 -3.80 -3.08 1.72
CA ARG A 82 -5.00 -2.28 1.87
C ARG A 82 -5.93 -2.86 2.95
N ARG A 83 -6.12 -4.17 2.94
CA ARG A 83 -6.93 -4.84 3.96
C ARG A 83 -6.34 -4.65 5.35
N ASP A 84 -5.02 -4.76 5.47
CA ASP A 84 -4.33 -4.61 6.75
C ASP A 84 -4.51 -3.19 7.29
N PHE A 85 -4.33 -2.18 6.44
CA PHE A 85 -4.49 -0.79 6.87
C PHE A 85 -5.94 -0.45 7.18
N ILE A 86 -6.89 -1.01 6.45
CA ILE A 86 -8.32 -0.83 6.77
C ILE A 86 -8.63 -1.42 8.14
N GLY A 87 -8.09 -2.61 8.43
CA GLY A 87 -8.26 -3.23 9.74
C GLY A 87 -7.66 -2.37 10.84
N PHE A 88 -6.46 -1.86 10.61
CA PHE A 88 -5.79 -0.98 11.56
C PHE A 88 -6.60 0.31 11.80
N LEU A 89 -7.10 0.89 10.73
CA LEU A 89 -7.94 2.10 10.82
C LEU A 89 -9.17 1.85 11.69
N LYS A 90 -9.83 0.71 11.50
CA LYS A 90 -10.99 0.36 12.33
C LYS A 90 -10.64 0.28 13.80
N GLU A 91 -9.47 -0.29 14.12
CA GLU A 91 -9.02 -0.36 15.50
C GLU A 91 -8.72 1.02 16.07
N LEU A 92 -8.10 1.91 15.28
CA LEU A 92 -7.85 3.28 15.70
C LEU A 92 -9.16 4.03 15.97
N GLU A 93 -10.10 3.91 15.04
CA GLU A 93 -11.39 4.62 15.16
C GLU A 93 -12.24 4.07 16.31
N ALA A 94 -12.04 2.83 16.66
CA ALA A 94 -12.71 2.22 17.79
C ALA A 94 -12.03 2.55 19.14
N GLY A 95 -10.89 3.23 19.10
CA GLY A 95 -10.16 3.60 20.32
C GLY A 95 -9.42 2.43 20.96
N ARG A 96 -9.23 1.32 20.21
CA ARG A 96 -8.55 0.15 20.77
C ARG A 96 -7.04 0.20 20.64
N LEU A 97 -6.53 1.13 19.83
CA LEU A 97 -5.09 1.29 19.58
C LEU A 97 -4.68 2.73 19.89
N GLY A 98 -4.93 3.19 21.01
CA GLY A 98 -4.55 4.56 21.31
C GLY A 98 -4.41 4.82 22.78
#